data_1234c87c7797bcbcb4d4d40a3dfd7d31
#
_entry.id   1234c87c7797bcbcb4d4d40a3dfd7d31
#
_cell.length_a   1.000
_cell.length_b   1.000
_cell.length_c   1.000
_cell.angle_alpha   90.00
_cell.angle_beta   90.00
_cell.angle_gamma   90.00
#
_symmetry.space_group_name_H-M   'P 1'
#
loop_
_entity.id
_entity.type
_entity.pdbx_description
1 polymer ?
#
loop_
_entity_poly.entity_id
_entity_poly.type
_entity_poly.pdbx_seq_one_letter_code
_entity_poly.pdbx_strand_id
1 'polypeptide(L)'
;MMPGLENNKMSDKNRVYIFDTTMRDGEQSPGASMSLEEKIQIARIFDELGIDIIEAGFPIASPGDFEAVSEISKILKKSIPCGLSRHSKKDIDRCYEALKHAPRFRIHTFISTSPLHMKHKLNKSPEEVYELIKEHVTYARKFTDDVEWSCEDGTRTDIDYMCKTVELAIKCGAKTINIPDTVGYTVPSEFTKIIQTLLNKVPNIDKAILSVHCHNDLGLAVANSLAGISAGARQVECTINGIGERAG
;
A
#
# COMPACT_ATOMS: atom_id res chain seq x y z
N MET A 1 -9.45 -27.11 -37.90
CA MET A 1 -10.14 -26.15 -37.03
C MET A 1 -9.94 -26.60 -35.58
N MET A 2 -9.07 -25.98 -34.83
CA MET A 2 -8.93 -26.23 -33.39
C MET A 2 -9.87 -25.26 -32.65
N PRO A 3 -10.64 -25.73 -31.65
CA PRO A 3 -11.51 -24.86 -30.90
C PRO A 3 -10.67 -23.92 -30.01
N GLY A 4 -11.08 -22.65 -29.97
CA GLY A 4 -10.40 -21.60 -29.23
C GLY A 4 -10.31 -21.89 -27.74
N LEU A 5 -9.14 -21.66 -27.19
CA LEU A 5 -8.90 -21.56 -25.77
C LEU A 5 -9.64 -20.31 -25.24
N GLU A 6 -10.85 -20.49 -24.78
CA GLU A 6 -11.51 -19.52 -23.91
C GLU A 6 -10.66 -19.41 -22.63
N ASN A 7 -10.03 -18.26 -22.46
CA ASN A 7 -9.35 -17.87 -21.22
C ASN A 7 -10.39 -17.73 -20.10
N ASN A 8 -10.68 -18.82 -19.44
CA ASN A 8 -11.47 -18.89 -18.23
C ASN A 8 -10.60 -18.30 -17.10
N LYS A 9 -10.60 -16.98 -16.94
CA LYS A 9 -10.06 -16.29 -15.77
C LYS A 9 -10.96 -16.62 -14.58
N MET A 10 -10.86 -17.83 -14.05
CA MET A 10 -11.19 -18.07 -12.66
C MET A 10 -10.29 -17.14 -11.83
N SER A 11 -10.89 -16.18 -11.14
CA SER A 11 -10.17 -15.38 -10.17
C SER A 11 -9.60 -16.35 -9.14
N ASP A 12 -8.30 -16.57 -9.19
CA ASP A 12 -7.64 -17.42 -8.20
C ASP A 12 -7.69 -16.69 -6.86
N LYS A 13 -8.70 -17.02 -6.05
CA LYS A 13 -8.93 -16.44 -4.72
C LYS A 13 -7.75 -16.65 -3.77
N ASN A 14 -6.84 -17.54 -4.13
CA ASN A 14 -5.64 -17.84 -3.33
C ASN A 14 -4.40 -17.10 -3.83
N ARG A 15 -4.49 -16.36 -4.94
CA ARG A 15 -3.36 -15.57 -5.42
C ARG A 15 -2.97 -14.52 -4.39
N VAL A 16 -1.67 -14.42 -4.13
CA VAL A 16 -1.06 -13.34 -3.34
C VAL A 16 -0.39 -12.38 -4.31
N TYR A 17 -0.75 -11.10 -4.23
CA TYR A 17 -0.13 -10.03 -5.00
C TYR A 17 1.14 -9.57 -4.31
N ILE A 18 2.18 -9.34 -5.10
CA ILE A 18 3.45 -8.77 -4.63
C ILE A 18 3.45 -7.27 -4.94
N PHE A 19 3.52 -6.48 -3.90
CA PHE A 19 3.70 -5.03 -3.96
C PHE A 19 5.13 -4.72 -3.52
N ASP A 20 5.97 -4.29 -4.44
CA ASP A 20 7.34 -3.91 -4.11
C ASP A 20 7.42 -2.41 -3.80
N THR A 21 8.00 -2.08 -2.65
CA THR A 21 8.23 -0.71 -2.19
C THR A 21 9.72 -0.38 -1.99
N THR A 22 10.60 -1.12 -2.64
CA THR A 22 12.07 -0.88 -2.55
C THR A 22 12.43 0.55 -2.94
N MET A 23 11.79 1.10 -3.98
CA MET A 23 12.07 2.44 -4.48
C MET A 23 11.37 3.56 -3.71
N ARG A 24 10.60 3.23 -2.66
CA ARG A 24 9.98 4.21 -1.76
C ARG A 24 10.40 3.98 -0.32
N ASP A 25 9.96 2.90 0.32
CA ASP A 25 10.29 2.57 1.70
C ASP A 25 11.74 2.14 1.85
N GLY A 26 12.25 1.38 0.89
CA GLY A 26 13.66 1.00 0.85
C GLY A 26 14.62 2.18 0.82
N GLU A 27 14.29 3.26 0.14
CA GLU A 27 15.11 4.48 0.11
C GLU A 27 15.13 5.26 1.43
N GLN A 28 14.22 4.97 2.35
CA GLN A 28 14.26 5.56 3.69
C GLN A 28 15.37 4.96 4.56
N SER A 29 15.98 3.86 4.12
CA SER A 29 17.20 3.34 4.73
C SER A 29 18.38 4.30 4.49
N PRO A 30 19.16 4.65 5.53
CA PRO A 30 20.31 5.53 5.37
C PRO A 30 21.31 5.00 4.32
N GLY A 31 21.64 5.82 3.33
CA GLY A 31 22.58 5.48 2.25
C GLY A 31 22.00 4.64 1.11
N ALA A 32 20.69 4.39 1.10
CA ALA A 32 20.02 3.61 0.06
C ALA A 32 19.34 4.46 -1.03
N SER A 33 19.60 5.77 -1.06
CA SER A 33 19.06 6.66 -2.09
C SER A 33 19.56 6.25 -3.47
N MET A 34 18.66 6.23 -4.44
CA MET A 34 18.93 5.80 -5.81
C MET A 34 18.82 6.97 -6.79
N SER A 35 19.66 6.98 -7.80
CA SER A 35 19.53 7.89 -8.95
C SER A 35 18.32 7.50 -9.82
N LEU A 36 17.89 8.42 -10.69
CA LEU A 36 16.81 8.15 -11.64
C LEU A 36 17.13 6.93 -12.53
N GLU A 37 18.37 6.85 -13.02
CA GLU A 37 18.83 5.77 -13.87
C GLU A 37 18.78 4.40 -13.16
N GLU A 38 19.17 4.35 -11.91
CA GLU A 38 19.11 3.14 -11.08
C GLU A 38 17.65 2.71 -10.85
N LYS A 39 16.77 3.64 -10.51
CA LYS A 39 15.33 3.36 -10.36
C LYS A 39 14.71 2.82 -11.64
N ILE A 40 15.05 3.39 -12.80
CA ILE A 40 14.58 2.91 -14.11
C ILE A 40 15.07 1.49 -14.39
N GLN A 41 16.33 1.17 -14.08
CA GLN A 41 16.87 -0.17 -14.26
C GLN A 41 16.16 -1.18 -13.37
N ILE A 42 15.97 -0.86 -12.09
CA ILE A 42 15.25 -1.70 -11.12
C ILE A 42 13.81 -1.91 -11.57
N ALA A 43 13.11 -0.85 -11.97
CA ALA A 43 11.73 -0.93 -12.44
C ALA A 43 11.56 -1.88 -13.63
N ARG A 44 12.51 -1.86 -14.59
CA ARG A 44 12.50 -2.80 -15.73
C ARG A 44 12.68 -4.24 -15.30
N ILE A 45 13.62 -4.49 -14.37
CA ILE A 45 13.86 -5.83 -13.83
C ILE A 45 12.60 -6.34 -13.12
N PHE A 46 11.96 -5.50 -12.30
CA PHE A 46 10.73 -5.86 -11.58
C PHE A 46 9.56 -6.14 -12.54
N ASP A 47 9.43 -5.35 -13.59
CA ASP A 47 8.40 -5.57 -14.63
C ASP A 47 8.64 -6.89 -15.38
N GLU A 48 9.91 -7.24 -15.68
CA GLU A 48 10.28 -8.52 -16.29
C GLU A 48 10.01 -9.70 -15.37
N LEU A 49 10.32 -9.59 -14.07
CA LEU A 49 10.04 -10.59 -13.04
C LEU A 49 8.55 -10.79 -12.80
N GLY A 50 7.71 -9.82 -13.21
CA GLY A 50 6.26 -9.91 -13.05
C GLY A 50 5.79 -9.54 -11.64
N ILE A 51 6.49 -8.61 -10.96
CA ILE A 51 5.98 -7.96 -9.75
C ILE A 51 4.64 -7.31 -10.08
N ASP A 52 3.63 -7.50 -9.25
CA ASP A 52 2.27 -7.03 -9.55
C ASP A 52 2.17 -5.51 -9.48
N ILE A 53 2.68 -4.92 -8.39
CA ILE A 53 2.64 -3.47 -8.15
C ILE A 53 4.05 -2.98 -7.76
N ILE A 54 4.46 -1.85 -8.31
CA ILE A 54 5.75 -1.22 -8.02
C ILE A 54 5.49 0.19 -7.50
N GLU A 55 5.76 0.40 -6.21
CA GLU A 55 5.71 1.73 -5.60
C GLU A 55 7.00 2.49 -5.92
N ALA A 56 6.90 3.36 -6.91
CA ALA A 56 8.05 4.00 -7.53
C ALA A 56 8.60 5.19 -6.74
N GLY A 57 7.86 5.69 -5.76
CA GLY A 57 8.28 6.81 -4.93
C GLY A 57 7.14 7.61 -4.30
N PHE A 58 7.50 8.79 -3.78
CA PHE A 58 6.60 9.73 -3.12
C PHE A 58 6.63 11.09 -3.86
N PRO A 59 5.81 11.30 -4.89
CA PRO A 59 5.93 12.41 -5.85
C PRO A 59 5.93 13.82 -5.27
N ILE A 60 5.37 14.02 -4.07
CA ILE A 60 5.36 15.32 -3.40
C ILE A 60 6.65 15.59 -2.60
N ALA A 61 7.45 14.56 -2.30
CA ALA A 61 8.63 14.69 -1.44
C ALA A 61 9.71 15.56 -2.09
N SER A 62 9.96 15.36 -3.39
CA SER A 62 10.97 16.13 -4.13
C SER A 62 10.66 16.19 -5.63
N PRO A 63 11.27 17.12 -6.40
CA PRO A 63 11.22 17.07 -7.86
C PRO A 63 11.77 15.77 -8.45
N GLY A 64 12.84 15.21 -7.86
CA GLY A 64 13.44 13.95 -8.30
C GLY A 64 12.51 12.75 -8.10
N ASP A 65 11.82 12.67 -6.96
CA ASP A 65 10.78 11.64 -6.75
C ASP A 65 9.64 11.75 -7.76
N PHE A 66 9.21 12.96 -8.04
CA PHE A 66 8.18 13.17 -9.08
C PHE A 66 8.64 12.70 -10.43
N GLU A 67 9.86 13.05 -10.84
CA GLU A 67 10.45 12.65 -12.11
C GLU A 67 10.58 11.13 -12.20
N ALA A 68 11.10 10.50 -11.15
CA ALA A 68 11.26 9.05 -11.09
C ALA A 68 9.93 8.32 -11.27
N VAL A 69 8.90 8.69 -10.50
CA VAL A 69 7.56 8.10 -10.64
C VAL A 69 6.99 8.33 -12.04
N SER A 70 7.17 9.54 -12.61
CA SER A 70 6.69 9.86 -13.94
C SER A 70 7.38 9.02 -15.02
N GLU A 71 8.70 8.90 -15.00
CA GLU A 71 9.43 8.12 -15.99
C GLU A 71 9.15 6.61 -15.86
N ILE A 72 9.09 6.09 -14.63
CA ILE A 72 8.72 4.69 -14.38
C ILE A 72 7.30 4.40 -14.90
N SER A 73 6.35 5.32 -14.69
CA SER A 73 4.96 5.14 -15.16
C SER A 73 4.84 4.97 -16.67
N LYS A 74 5.80 5.51 -17.45
CA LYS A 74 5.82 5.42 -18.92
C LYS A 74 6.37 4.10 -19.44
N ILE A 75 7.21 3.42 -18.67
CA ILE A 75 7.98 2.27 -19.15
C ILE A 75 7.44 0.91 -18.72
N LEU A 76 6.68 0.84 -17.63
CA LEU A 76 6.12 -0.42 -17.14
C LEU A 76 5.06 -0.96 -18.11
N LYS A 77 5.11 -2.27 -18.37
CA LYS A 77 4.22 -2.97 -19.32
C LYS A 77 3.31 -3.98 -18.65
N LYS A 78 3.81 -4.67 -17.61
CA LYS A 78 3.11 -5.74 -16.89
C LYS A 78 2.68 -5.27 -15.51
N SER A 79 3.62 -4.69 -14.77
CA SER A 79 3.42 -4.19 -13.42
C SER A 79 2.56 -2.91 -13.40
N ILE A 80 1.88 -2.69 -12.29
CA ILE A 80 1.11 -1.46 -12.05
C ILE A 80 2.01 -0.46 -11.32
N PRO A 81 2.34 0.70 -11.91
CA PRO A 81 3.03 1.75 -11.19
C PRO A 81 2.14 2.31 -10.09
N CYS A 82 2.75 2.53 -8.93
CA CYS A 82 2.11 3.11 -7.75
C CYS A 82 2.92 4.31 -7.24
N GLY A 83 2.23 5.29 -6.70
CA GLY A 83 2.84 6.40 -5.99
C GLY A 83 2.19 6.61 -4.64
N LEU A 84 3.00 6.99 -3.64
CA LEU A 84 2.52 7.30 -2.31
C LEU A 84 1.99 8.73 -2.24
N SER A 85 0.92 8.94 -1.47
CA SER A 85 0.38 10.27 -1.14
C SER A 85 -0.14 10.30 0.29
N ARG A 86 0.09 11.41 1.00
CA ARG A 86 -0.62 11.67 2.27
C ARG A 86 -2.08 12.02 1.98
N HIS A 87 -2.91 12.00 3.02
CA HIS A 87 -4.28 12.50 2.96
C HIS A 87 -4.30 14.02 2.80
N SER A 88 -4.04 14.47 1.58
CA SER A 88 -4.04 15.87 1.15
C SER A 88 -4.33 15.90 -0.36
N LYS A 89 -5.24 16.78 -0.79
CA LYS A 89 -5.54 16.95 -2.22
C LYS A 89 -4.29 17.29 -3.02
N LYS A 90 -3.43 18.14 -2.48
CA LYS A 90 -2.16 18.52 -3.11
C LYS A 90 -1.25 17.33 -3.36
N ASP A 91 -1.15 16.41 -2.39
CA ASP A 91 -0.32 15.21 -2.53
C ASP A 91 -0.93 14.25 -3.56
N ILE A 92 -2.26 14.06 -3.50
CA ILE A 92 -3.00 13.19 -4.43
C ILE A 92 -2.91 13.73 -5.86
N ASP A 93 -3.09 15.04 -6.06
CA ASP A 93 -2.93 15.68 -7.37
C ASP A 93 -1.51 15.48 -7.93
N ARG A 94 -0.49 15.67 -7.07
CA ARG A 94 0.90 15.49 -7.47
C ARG A 94 1.21 14.03 -7.83
N CYS A 95 0.63 13.10 -7.08
CA CYS A 95 0.73 11.66 -7.36
C CYS A 95 0.08 11.31 -8.70
N TYR A 96 -1.15 11.78 -8.94
CA TYR A 96 -1.83 11.60 -10.21
C TYR A 96 -1.05 12.17 -11.38
N GLU A 97 -0.54 13.41 -11.25
CA GLU A 97 0.23 14.06 -12.32
C GLU A 97 1.48 13.24 -12.72
N ALA A 98 2.12 12.58 -11.77
CA ALA A 98 3.25 11.69 -12.05
C ALA A 98 2.82 10.37 -12.73
N LEU A 99 1.66 9.82 -12.34
CA LEU A 99 1.20 8.49 -12.77
C LEU A 99 0.35 8.49 -14.05
N LYS A 100 -0.24 9.62 -14.44
CA LYS A 100 -1.23 9.73 -15.54
C LYS A 100 -0.76 9.24 -16.90
N HIS A 101 0.53 9.01 -17.07
CA HIS A 101 1.11 8.49 -18.32
C HIS A 101 0.95 6.96 -18.47
N ALA A 102 0.70 6.25 -17.37
CA ALA A 102 0.45 4.82 -17.41
C ALA A 102 -1.02 4.54 -17.81
N PRO A 103 -1.29 3.47 -18.58
CA PRO A 103 -2.66 3.09 -18.95
C PRO A 103 -3.48 2.61 -17.74
N ARG A 104 -2.82 2.18 -16.69
CA ARG A 104 -3.38 1.83 -15.37
C ARG A 104 -2.35 2.15 -14.32
N PHE A 105 -2.77 2.67 -13.18
CA PHE A 105 -1.91 3.03 -12.07
C PHE A 105 -2.66 2.96 -10.75
N ARG A 106 -1.91 2.86 -9.66
CA ARG A 106 -2.44 2.87 -8.30
C ARG A 106 -2.04 4.15 -7.58
N ILE A 107 -2.99 4.76 -6.89
CA ILE A 107 -2.70 5.80 -5.88
C ILE A 107 -2.75 5.12 -4.51
N HIS A 108 -1.63 5.12 -3.80
CA HIS A 108 -1.52 4.66 -2.43
C HIS A 108 -1.61 5.86 -1.50
N THR A 109 -2.66 5.93 -0.68
CA THR A 109 -2.84 7.03 0.26
C THR A 109 -2.98 6.53 1.69
N PHE A 110 -2.48 7.30 2.67
CA PHE A 110 -2.41 6.87 4.05
C PHE A 110 -2.70 7.99 5.03
N ILE A 111 -3.21 7.61 6.20
CA ILE A 111 -3.33 8.49 7.37
C ILE A 111 -3.15 7.65 8.64
N SER A 112 -2.53 8.24 9.66
CA SER A 112 -2.35 7.57 10.95
C SER A 112 -3.68 7.43 11.68
N THR A 113 -3.91 6.23 12.22
CA THR A 113 -5.15 5.88 12.94
C THR A 113 -4.93 5.52 14.42
N SER A 114 -3.67 5.39 14.85
CA SER A 114 -3.38 5.12 16.26
C SER A 114 -3.66 6.35 17.15
N PRO A 115 -4.12 6.16 18.39
CA PRO A 115 -4.37 7.26 19.32
C PRO A 115 -3.14 8.15 19.53
N LEU A 116 -1.95 7.56 19.58
CA LEU A 116 -0.69 8.28 19.74
C LEU A 116 -0.45 9.24 18.57
N HIS A 117 -0.57 8.75 17.32
CA HIS A 117 -0.30 9.56 16.15
C HIS A 117 -1.43 10.56 15.86
N MET A 118 -2.68 10.20 16.09
CA MET A 118 -3.80 11.16 15.96
C MET A 118 -3.59 12.36 16.88
N LYS A 119 -3.21 12.10 18.14
CA LYS A 119 -3.01 13.16 19.15
C LYS A 119 -1.75 13.99 18.91
N HIS A 120 -0.59 13.35 18.67
CA HIS A 120 0.70 14.03 18.72
C HIS A 120 1.32 14.35 17.35
N LYS A 121 0.93 13.62 16.29
CA LYS A 121 1.41 13.85 14.91
C LYS A 121 0.41 14.67 14.12
N LEU A 122 -0.86 14.29 14.15
CA LEU A 122 -1.90 14.93 13.35
C LEU A 122 -2.58 16.09 14.09
N ASN A 123 -2.58 16.10 15.43
CA ASN A 123 -3.36 17.01 16.26
C ASN A 123 -4.85 17.01 15.88
N LYS A 124 -5.43 15.81 15.75
CA LYS A 124 -6.81 15.58 15.31
C LYS A 124 -7.52 14.57 16.18
N SER A 125 -8.84 14.76 16.30
CA SER A 125 -9.71 13.77 16.91
C SER A 125 -9.93 12.56 15.98
N PRO A 126 -10.38 11.41 16.52
CA PRO A 126 -10.77 10.26 15.70
C PRO A 126 -11.86 10.60 14.67
N GLU A 127 -12.81 11.49 15.01
CA GLU A 127 -13.88 11.93 14.12
C GLU A 127 -13.33 12.77 12.96
N GLU A 128 -12.39 13.66 13.23
CA GLU A 128 -11.73 14.46 12.18
C GLU A 128 -10.94 13.55 11.22
N VAL A 129 -10.23 12.55 11.76
CA VAL A 129 -9.50 11.57 10.93
C VAL A 129 -10.46 10.75 10.09
N TYR A 130 -11.61 10.35 10.64
CA TYR A 130 -12.66 9.64 9.90
C TYR A 130 -13.19 10.46 8.71
N GLU A 131 -13.45 11.76 8.89
CA GLU A 131 -13.88 12.64 7.78
C GLU A 131 -12.77 12.85 6.74
N LEU A 132 -11.50 12.93 7.16
CA LEU A 132 -10.38 13.00 6.23
C LEU A 132 -10.25 11.74 5.38
N ILE A 133 -10.45 10.55 5.96
CA ILE A 133 -10.46 9.29 5.20
C ILE A 133 -11.52 9.35 4.11
N LYS A 134 -12.74 9.73 4.47
CA LYS A 134 -13.85 9.87 3.53
C LYS A 134 -13.52 10.85 2.39
N GLU A 135 -13.03 12.04 2.74
CA GLU A 135 -12.70 13.08 1.77
C GLU A 135 -11.63 12.61 0.79
N HIS A 136 -10.49 12.13 1.30
CA HIS A 136 -9.31 11.92 0.46
C HIS A 136 -9.35 10.60 -0.31
N VAL A 137 -9.92 9.53 0.24
CA VAL A 137 -10.14 8.29 -0.53
C VAL A 137 -11.14 8.56 -1.67
N THR A 138 -12.24 9.27 -1.39
CA THR A 138 -13.20 9.67 -2.43
C THR A 138 -12.55 10.57 -3.48
N TYR A 139 -11.62 11.44 -3.06
CA TYR A 139 -10.91 12.31 -3.99
C TYR A 139 -9.95 11.53 -4.89
N ALA A 140 -9.14 10.62 -4.34
CA ALA A 140 -8.24 9.77 -5.11
C ALA A 140 -8.99 8.91 -6.14
N ARG A 141 -10.18 8.44 -5.78
CA ARG A 141 -11.08 7.68 -6.69
C ARG A 141 -11.52 8.42 -7.95
N LYS A 142 -11.39 9.74 -7.99
CA LYS A 142 -11.69 10.51 -9.21
C LYS A 142 -10.67 10.28 -10.33
N PHE A 143 -9.47 9.85 -9.98
CA PHE A 143 -8.35 9.69 -10.90
C PHE A 143 -8.11 8.26 -11.33
N THR A 144 -8.43 7.29 -10.48
CA THR A 144 -8.22 5.86 -10.76
C THR A 144 -9.22 4.99 -10.03
N ASP A 145 -9.50 3.82 -10.60
CA ASP A 145 -10.26 2.76 -9.93
C ASP A 145 -9.43 1.93 -8.95
N ASP A 146 -8.11 2.06 -8.98
CA ASP A 146 -7.18 1.34 -8.13
C ASP A 146 -6.59 2.29 -7.06
N VAL A 147 -7.30 2.39 -5.93
CA VAL A 147 -6.87 3.15 -4.75
C VAL A 147 -6.54 2.17 -3.65
N GLU A 148 -5.32 2.27 -3.12
CA GLU A 148 -4.90 1.61 -1.88
C GLU A 148 -4.95 2.60 -0.72
N TRP A 149 -5.47 2.16 0.41
CA TRP A 149 -5.51 2.95 1.63
C TRP A 149 -4.82 2.20 2.78
N SER A 150 -3.88 2.89 3.45
CA SER A 150 -3.18 2.39 4.62
C SER A 150 -3.60 3.11 5.89
N CYS A 151 -3.91 2.34 6.94
CA CYS A 151 -4.05 2.85 8.30
C CYS A 151 -2.66 2.91 8.96
N GLU A 152 -1.89 3.96 8.71
CA GLU A 152 -0.56 4.10 9.31
C GLU A 152 -0.61 3.87 10.83
N ASP A 153 0.38 3.14 11.35
CA ASP A 153 0.45 2.71 12.73
C ASP A 153 -0.71 1.78 13.13
N GLY A 154 -1.08 0.91 12.18
CA GLY A 154 -2.26 0.06 12.27
C GLY A 154 -2.24 -0.88 13.47
N THR A 155 -1.10 -1.52 13.75
CA THR A 155 -0.99 -2.49 14.86
C THR A 155 -1.15 -1.86 16.24
N ARG A 156 -1.04 -0.52 16.39
CA ARG A 156 -1.33 0.23 17.60
C ARG A 156 -2.67 0.96 17.57
N THR A 157 -3.45 0.77 16.52
CA THR A 157 -4.79 1.33 16.40
C THR A 157 -5.80 0.51 17.20
N ASP A 158 -6.76 1.16 17.88
CA ASP A 158 -7.89 0.47 18.50
C ASP A 158 -8.63 -0.37 17.45
N ILE A 159 -8.87 -1.64 17.75
CA ILE A 159 -9.38 -2.58 16.75
C ILE A 159 -10.79 -2.26 16.26
N ASP A 160 -11.65 -1.70 17.10
CA ASP A 160 -13.02 -1.35 16.71
C ASP A 160 -13.00 -0.05 15.88
N TYR A 161 -12.08 0.88 16.17
CA TYR A 161 -11.86 2.05 15.34
C TYR A 161 -11.24 1.66 13.99
N MET A 162 -10.28 0.72 13.96
CA MET A 162 -9.73 0.18 12.71
C MET A 162 -10.83 -0.44 11.85
N CYS A 163 -11.71 -1.26 12.40
CA CYS A 163 -12.83 -1.83 11.64
C CYS A 163 -13.70 -0.75 11.01
N LYS A 164 -14.03 0.32 11.75
CA LYS A 164 -14.83 1.44 11.24
C LYS A 164 -14.14 2.21 10.11
N THR A 165 -12.84 2.47 10.26
CA THR A 165 -12.07 3.21 9.23
C THR A 165 -11.84 2.38 7.98
N VAL A 166 -11.60 1.07 8.12
CA VAL A 166 -11.49 0.12 7.00
C VAL A 166 -12.82 0.04 6.23
N GLU A 167 -13.95 -0.14 6.94
CA GLU A 167 -15.27 -0.14 6.32
C GLU A 167 -15.52 1.14 5.52
N LEU A 168 -15.18 2.30 6.11
CA LEU A 168 -15.32 3.59 5.46
C LEU A 168 -14.45 3.71 4.21
N ALA A 169 -13.16 3.36 4.30
CA ALA A 169 -12.24 3.45 3.17
C ALA A 169 -12.71 2.60 1.97
N ILE A 170 -13.19 1.38 2.24
CA ILE A 170 -13.80 0.51 1.21
C ILE A 170 -15.07 1.15 0.63
N LYS A 171 -15.93 1.70 1.48
CA LYS A 171 -17.16 2.40 1.05
C LYS A 171 -16.85 3.61 0.18
N CYS A 172 -15.76 4.31 0.44
CA CYS A 172 -15.26 5.44 -0.36
C CYS A 172 -14.56 5.00 -1.64
N GLY A 173 -14.33 3.70 -1.83
CA GLY A 173 -13.85 3.11 -3.07
C GLY A 173 -12.41 2.60 -3.05
N ALA A 174 -11.75 2.50 -1.88
CA ALA A 174 -10.49 1.80 -1.78
C ALA A 174 -10.67 0.33 -2.21
N LYS A 175 -9.78 -0.16 -3.07
CA LYS A 175 -9.77 -1.54 -3.57
C LYS A 175 -8.77 -2.42 -2.84
N THR A 176 -7.80 -1.80 -2.19
CA THR A 176 -6.82 -2.47 -1.33
C THR A 176 -6.75 -1.73 -0.01
N ILE A 177 -6.76 -2.49 1.06
CA ILE A 177 -6.61 -2.00 2.44
C ILE A 177 -5.33 -2.59 2.99
N ASN A 178 -4.36 -1.75 3.27
CA ASN A 178 -3.10 -2.18 3.83
C ASN A 178 -3.05 -1.97 5.35
N ILE A 179 -2.62 -2.99 6.06
CA ILE A 179 -2.48 -3.00 7.51
C ILE A 179 -1.00 -3.01 7.86
N PRO A 180 -0.42 -1.86 8.21
CA PRO A 180 1.01 -1.79 8.49
C PRO A 180 1.31 -2.05 9.98
N ASP A 181 2.32 -2.87 10.23
CA ASP A 181 3.07 -2.91 11.49
C ASP A 181 4.21 -1.89 11.40
N THR A 182 3.83 -0.62 11.50
CA THR A 182 4.70 0.55 11.23
C THR A 182 5.91 0.61 12.16
N VAL A 183 5.77 0.16 13.41
CA VAL A 183 6.85 0.18 14.40
C VAL A 183 7.54 -1.17 14.58
N GLY A 184 7.12 -2.20 13.81
CA GLY A 184 7.75 -3.52 13.83
C GLY A 184 7.70 -4.22 15.19
N TYR A 185 6.64 -3.99 15.97
CA TYR A 185 6.54 -4.48 17.36
C TYR A 185 5.52 -5.60 17.55
N THR A 186 4.77 -5.95 16.52
CA THR A 186 3.75 -7.01 16.58
C THR A 186 4.36 -8.39 16.46
N VAL A 187 3.75 -9.37 17.11
CA VAL A 187 4.12 -10.79 16.96
C VAL A 187 3.10 -11.52 16.06
N PRO A 188 3.47 -12.66 15.43
CA PRO A 188 2.61 -13.32 14.44
C PRO A 188 1.20 -13.66 14.92
N SER A 189 1.04 -14.07 16.17
CA SER A 189 -0.28 -14.40 16.74
C SER A 189 -1.20 -13.18 16.88
N GLU A 190 -0.65 -12.03 17.25
CA GLU A 190 -1.39 -10.76 17.33
C GLU A 190 -1.76 -10.26 15.95
N PHE A 191 -0.81 -10.31 15.01
CA PHE A 191 -1.06 -9.89 13.64
C PHE A 191 -2.13 -10.75 12.95
N THR A 192 -2.05 -12.08 13.14
CA THR A 192 -3.11 -13.02 12.72
C THR A 192 -4.48 -12.59 13.25
N LYS A 193 -4.56 -12.28 14.55
CA LYS A 193 -5.81 -11.86 15.20
C LYS A 193 -6.37 -10.57 14.62
N ILE A 194 -5.51 -9.59 14.29
CA ILE A 194 -5.94 -8.34 13.64
C ILE A 194 -6.60 -8.66 12.29
N ILE A 195 -5.91 -9.40 11.41
CA ILE A 195 -6.42 -9.74 10.09
C ILE A 195 -7.73 -10.52 10.17
N GLN A 196 -7.80 -11.54 11.04
CA GLN A 196 -9.03 -12.33 11.24
C GLN A 196 -10.17 -11.46 11.78
N THR A 197 -9.88 -10.51 12.67
CA THR A 197 -10.91 -9.62 13.21
C THR A 197 -11.50 -8.73 12.12
N LEU A 198 -10.66 -8.19 11.23
CA LEU A 198 -11.13 -7.39 10.09
C LEU A 198 -12.00 -8.22 9.15
N LEU A 199 -11.56 -9.44 8.80
CA LEU A 199 -12.33 -10.35 7.94
C LEU A 199 -13.69 -10.72 8.52
N ASN A 200 -13.79 -10.81 9.85
CA ASN A 200 -15.02 -11.21 10.54
C ASN A 200 -15.96 -10.04 10.85
N LYS A 201 -15.41 -8.85 11.15
CA LYS A 201 -16.20 -7.72 11.66
C LYS A 201 -16.53 -6.65 10.59
N VAL A 202 -15.71 -6.51 9.54
CA VAL A 202 -15.93 -5.47 8.52
C VAL A 202 -16.94 -5.96 7.47
N PRO A 203 -18.14 -5.36 7.38
CA PRO A 203 -19.24 -5.94 6.59
C PRO A 203 -19.00 -5.96 5.07
N ASN A 204 -18.13 -5.10 4.56
CA ASN A 204 -17.83 -4.94 3.14
C ASN A 204 -16.40 -5.36 2.77
N ILE A 205 -15.76 -6.17 3.62
CA ILE A 205 -14.34 -6.55 3.45
C ILE A 205 -14.10 -7.36 2.16
N ASP A 206 -15.11 -8.08 1.70
CA ASP A 206 -15.10 -8.85 0.46
C ASP A 206 -14.95 -8.01 -0.82
N LYS A 207 -15.12 -6.68 -0.71
CA LYS A 207 -14.98 -5.74 -1.83
C LYS A 207 -13.57 -5.19 -2.00
N ALA A 208 -12.66 -5.55 -1.11
CA ALA A 208 -11.27 -5.10 -1.14
C ALA A 208 -10.29 -6.26 -0.87
N ILE A 209 -9.06 -6.06 -1.33
CA ILE A 209 -7.93 -6.94 -1.00
C ILE A 209 -7.34 -6.44 0.33
N LEU A 210 -7.15 -7.33 1.30
CA LEU A 210 -6.32 -7.04 2.46
C LEU A 210 -4.86 -7.20 2.11
N SER A 211 -4.07 -6.19 2.40
CA SER A 211 -2.62 -6.12 2.28
C SER A 211 -1.96 -6.05 3.65
N VAL A 212 -0.73 -6.49 3.72
CA VAL A 212 0.11 -6.42 4.92
C VAL A 212 1.45 -5.77 4.61
N HIS A 213 1.95 -4.96 5.55
CA HIS A 213 3.24 -4.30 5.49
C HIS A 213 3.90 -4.39 6.87
N CYS A 214 5.02 -5.07 7.01
CA CYS A 214 5.61 -5.34 8.32
C CYS A 214 7.05 -4.86 8.37
N HIS A 215 7.39 -4.03 9.37
CA HIS A 215 8.75 -3.63 9.69
C HIS A 215 9.45 -4.67 10.56
N ASN A 216 10.79 -4.63 10.59
CA ASN A 216 11.65 -5.71 11.08
C ASN A 216 12.33 -5.42 12.42
N ASP A 217 11.82 -4.49 13.21
CA ASP A 217 12.44 -4.06 14.47
C ASP A 217 12.63 -5.21 15.48
N LEU A 218 11.72 -6.17 15.51
CA LEU A 218 11.86 -7.41 16.29
C LEU A 218 12.41 -8.60 15.46
N GLY A 219 12.82 -8.40 14.21
CA GLY A 219 13.23 -9.51 13.34
C GLY A 219 12.06 -10.38 12.87
N LEU A 220 10.83 -9.87 12.91
CA LEU A 220 9.60 -10.65 12.66
C LEU A 220 8.84 -10.22 11.40
N ALA A 221 9.36 -9.30 10.57
CA ALA A 221 8.65 -8.80 9.40
C ALA A 221 8.14 -9.91 8.47
N VAL A 222 9.01 -10.86 8.12
CA VAL A 222 8.63 -12.00 7.26
C VAL A 222 7.63 -12.91 7.97
N ALA A 223 7.85 -13.20 9.25
CA ALA A 223 6.95 -14.07 10.03
C ALA A 223 5.55 -13.46 10.16
N ASN A 224 5.45 -12.15 10.42
CA ASN A 224 4.18 -11.42 10.49
C ASN A 224 3.50 -11.37 9.12
N SER A 225 4.23 -11.11 8.04
CA SER A 225 3.68 -11.09 6.67
C SER A 225 3.10 -12.46 6.30
N LEU A 226 3.81 -13.55 6.57
CA LEU A 226 3.32 -14.91 6.34
C LEU A 226 2.11 -15.24 7.21
N ALA A 227 2.10 -14.80 8.46
CA ALA A 227 0.96 -14.95 9.36
C ALA A 227 -0.28 -14.19 8.83
N GLY A 228 -0.10 -12.97 8.33
CA GLY A 228 -1.16 -12.18 7.69
C GLY A 228 -1.74 -12.84 6.45
N ILE A 229 -0.89 -13.37 5.56
CA ILE A 229 -1.32 -14.13 4.37
C ILE A 229 -2.08 -15.41 4.78
N SER A 230 -1.55 -16.14 5.77
CA SER A 230 -2.20 -17.34 6.29
C SER A 230 -3.56 -17.04 6.93
N ALA A 231 -3.70 -15.86 7.53
CA ALA A 231 -4.94 -15.37 8.11
C ALA A 231 -5.99 -14.91 7.07
N GLY A 232 -5.58 -14.66 5.82
CA GLY A 232 -6.50 -14.30 4.72
C GLY A 232 -6.14 -13.04 3.93
N ALA A 233 -5.05 -12.33 4.26
CA ALA A 233 -4.55 -11.26 3.40
C ALA A 233 -4.12 -11.82 2.04
N ARG A 234 -4.20 -11.00 0.99
CA ARG A 234 -3.90 -11.42 -0.39
C ARG A 234 -2.97 -10.46 -1.14
N GLN A 235 -2.38 -9.51 -0.44
CA GLN A 235 -1.26 -8.72 -0.91
C GLN A 235 -0.21 -8.62 0.21
N VAL A 236 1.05 -8.61 -0.18
CA VAL A 236 2.18 -8.31 0.71
C VAL A 236 2.98 -7.16 0.11
N GLU A 237 3.19 -6.11 0.93
CA GLU A 237 4.17 -5.08 0.65
C GLU A 237 5.53 -5.54 1.17
N CYS A 238 6.54 -5.46 0.34
CA CYS A 238 7.88 -5.93 0.66
C CYS A 238 8.95 -5.14 -0.09
N THR A 239 10.19 -5.34 0.31
CA THR A 239 11.36 -4.74 -0.35
C THR A 239 12.40 -5.82 -0.64
N ILE A 240 13.25 -5.57 -1.62
CA ILE A 240 14.38 -6.46 -1.90
C ILE A 240 15.28 -6.53 -0.66
N ASN A 241 15.56 -7.76 -0.22
CA ASN A 241 16.37 -8.05 0.97
C ASN A 241 15.86 -7.44 2.27
N GLY A 242 14.59 -6.97 2.33
CA GLY A 242 14.04 -6.33 3.50
C GLY A 242 14.65 -4.96 3.79
N ILE A 243 15.19 -4.26 2.78
CA ILE A 243 15.74 -2.91 2.98
C ILE A 243 14.62 -1.92 3.34
N GLY A 244 14.82 -1.09 4.37
CA GLY A 244 13.79 -0.15 4.81
C GLY A 244 14.26 0.70 5.98
N GLU A 245 13.33 1.42 6.60
CA GLU A 245 13.60 2.20 7.80
C GLU A 245 14.12 1.31 8.94
N ARG A 246 14.99 1.86 9.78
CA ARG A 246 15.51 1.23 11.01
C ARG A 246 16.15 -0.14 10.73
N ALA A 247 15.43 -1.23 11.03
CA ALA A 247 15.90 -2.60 10.81
C ALA A 247 15.38 -3.26 9.52
N GLY A 248 14.58 -2.53 8.77
CA GLY A 248 13.97 -2.99 7.52
C GLY A 248 12.48 -3.15 7.56
#